data_18082ee901ea41644fd86130b2366fe1
#
_entry.id   18082ee901ea41644fd86130b2366fe1
#
_cell.length_a   1.000
_cell.length_b   1.000
_cell.length_c   1.000
_cell.angle_alpha   90.00
_cell.angle_beta   90.00
_cell.angle_gamma   90.00
#
_symmetry.space_group_name_H-M   'P 1'
#
loop_
_entity.id
_entity.type
_entity.pdbx_description
1 polymer ?
#
loop_
_entity_poly.entity_id
_entity_poly.type
_entity_poly.pdbx_seq_one_letter_code
_entity_poly.pdbx_strand_id
1 'polypeptide(L)'
;MAFDYMTIAELASELGTRVRDLRVRHRFIQEELAAQAGLGIRAIRDLERGHGSTVDSLLKVLKALDSLEGLSYLAPRPAVDPIALLKQRAPRTRVRKSKFRPQGGDL
;
A
#
# COMPACT_ATOMS: atom_id res chain seq x y z
N MET A 1 -15.15 -4.88 10.94
CA MET A 1 -14.85 -4.07 9.75
C MET A 1 -15.37 -4.75 8.51
N ALA A 2 -15.94 -3.98 7.62
CA ALA A 2 -16.53 -4.55 6.42
C ALA A 2 -15.52 -5.31 5.57
N PHE A 3 -14.29 -4.87 5.55
CA PHE A 3 -13.25 -5.47 4.72
C PHE A 3 -12.76 -6.82 5.23
N ASP A 4 -13.00 -7.13 6.49
CA ASP A 4 -12.46 -8.35 7.10
C ASP A 4 -13.03 -9.62 6.48
N TYR A 5 -14.19 -9.52 5.88
CA TYR A 5 -14.88 -10.67 5.31
C TYR A 5 -14.64 -10.81 3.82
N MET A 6 -13.85 -9.95 3.24
CA MET A 6 -13.62 -9.97 1.81
C MET A 6 -12.43 -10.84 1.45
N THR A 7 -12.52 -11.50 0.32
CA THR A 7 -11.37 -12.22 -0.22
C THR A 7 -10.32 -11.22 -0.72
N ILE A 8 -9.11 -11.70 -0.92
CA ILE A 8 -8.06 -10.84 -1.50
C ILE A 8 -8.48 -10.32 -2.86
N ALA A 9 -9.12 -11.15 -3.67
CA ALA A 9 -9.60 -10.71 -4.98
C ALA A 9 -10.64 -9.60 -4.86
N GLU A 10 -11.54 -9.74 -3.90
CA GLU A 10 -12.54 -8.71 -3.66
C GLU A 10 -11.91 -7.41 -3.15
N LEU A 11 -10.91 -7.52 -2.29
CA LEU A 11 -10.18 -6.35 -1.79
C LEU A 11 -9.42 -5.66 -2.91
N ALA A 12 -8.81 -6.43 -3.81
CA ALA A 12 -8.11 -5.86 -4.96
C ALA A 12 -9.08 -5.12 -5.88
N SER A 13 -10.27 -5.69 -6.07
CA SER A 13 -11.31 -5.06 -6.88
C SER A 13 -11.81 -3.77 -6.23
N GLU A 14 -12.01 -3.81 -4.92
CA GLU A 14 -12.43 -2.62 -4.18
C GLU A 14 -11.38 -1.52 -4.25
N LEU A 15 -10.12 -1.88 -4.09
CA LEU A 15 -9.02 -0.92 -4.21
C LEU A 15 -8.99 -0.32 -5.62
N GLY A 16 -9.13 -1.15 -6.63
CA GLY A 16 -9.16 -0.68 -8.00
C GLY A 16 -10.28 0.31 -8.26
N THR A 17 -11.47 0.05 -7.72
CA THR A 17 -12.60 0.96 -7.83
C THR A 17 -12.30 2.30 -7.16
N ARG A 18 -11.69 2.27 -5.99
CA ARG A 18 -11.34 3.50 -5.27
C ARG A 18 -10.29 4.31 -6.02
N VAL A 19 -9.33 3.64 -6.62
CA VAL A 19 -8.32 4.31 -7.45
C VAL A 19 -8.99 4.97 -8.65
N ARG A 20 -9.89 4.24 -9.30
CA ARG A 20 -10.63 4.78 -10.44
C ARG A 20 -11.44 6.01 -10.02
N ASP A 21 -12.11 5.96 -8.89
CA ASP A 21 -12.90 7.08 -8.42
C ASP A 21 -12.03 8.31 -8.14
N LEU A 22 -10.88 8.10 -7.55
CA LEU A 22 -9.92 9.17 -7.32
C LEU A 22 -9.42 9.74 -8.64
N ARG A 23 -9.12 8.88 -9.59
CA ARG A 23 -8.66 9.31 -10.91
C ARG A 23 -9.72 10.20 -11.58
N VAL A 24 -10.96 9.74 -11.57
CA VAL A 24 -12.06 10.49 -12.19
C VAL A 24 -12.25 11.83 -11.49
N ARG A 25 -12.12 11.84 -10.16
CA ARG A 25 -12.23 13.08 -9.40
C ARG A 25 -11.12 14.07 -9.76
N HIS A 26 -9.94 13.58 -10.06
CA HIS A 26 -8.84 14.43 -10.54
C HIS A 26 -8.95 14.76 -12.01
N ARG A 27 -9.99 14.24 -12.68
CA ARG A 27 -10.24 14.50 -14.10
C ARG A 27 -9.12 13.97 -15.00
N PHE A 28 -8.51 12.89 -14.61
CA PHE A 28 -7.52 12.19 -15.42
C PHE A 28 -8.19 11.07 -16.19
N ILE A 29 -7.85 10.93 -17.47
CA ILE A 29 -8.06 9.66 -18.16
C ILE A 29 -6.93 8.73 -17.76
N GLN A 30 -7.08 7.44 -18.06
CA GLN A 30 -6.09 6.45 -17.66
C GLN A 30 -4.69 6.78 -18.20
N GLU A 31 -4.62 7.24 -19.44
CA GLU A 31 -3.34 7.61 -20.04
C GLU A 31 -2.65 8.75 -19.29
N GLU A 32 -3.43 9.71 -18.85
CA GLU A 32 -2.87 10.84 -18.11
C GLU A 32 -2.36 10.42 -16.75
N LEU A 33 -3.12 9.57 -16.07
CA LEU A 33 -2.66 9.05 -14.79
C LEU A 33 -1.37 8.24 -14.96
N ALA A 34 -1.33 7.41 -15.99
CA ALA A 34 -0.13 6.61 -16.27
C ALA A 34 1.08 7.53 -16.48
N ALA A 35 0.91 8.57 -17.27
CA ALA A 35 1.99 9.52 -17.52
C ALA A 35 2.44 10.21 -16.24
N GLN A 36 1.48 10.67 -15.42
CA GLN A 36 1.79 11.35 -14.16
C GLN A 36 2.49 10.42 -13.18
N ALA A 37 2.11 9.16 -13.17
CA ALA A 37 2.70 8.18 -12.27
C ALA A 37 4.01 7.59 -12.79
N GLY A 38 4.34 7.85 -14.05
CA GLY A 38 5.52 7.25 -14.65
C GLY A 38 5.35 5.77 -14.93
N LEU A 39 4.15 5.35 -15.29
CA LEU A 39 3.81 3.96 -15.52
C LEU A 39 3.23 3.78 -16.91
N GLY A 40 3.23 2.53 -17.38
CA GLY A 40 2.47 2.20 -18.57
C GLY A 40 0.99 2.13 -18.27
N ILE A 41 0.17 2.33 -19.30
CA ILE A 41 -1.28 2.31 -19.12
C ILE A 41 -1.79 0.97 -18.63
N ARG A 42 -1.09 -0.11 -18.98
CA ARG A 42 -1.51 -1.44 -18.56
C ARG A 42 -1.49 -1.58 -17.04
N ALA A 43 -0.51 -0.97 -16.38
CA ALA A 43 -0.45 -1.00 -14.93
C ALA A 43 -1.68 -0.33 -14.31
N ILE A 44 -2.13 0.78 -14.90
CA ILE A 44 -3.33 1.46 -14.43
C ILE A 44 -4.57 0.61 -14.66
N ARG A 45 -4.69 0.04 -15.84
CA ARG A 45 -5.83 -0.81 -16.16
C ARG A 45 -5.92 -2.03 -15.25
N ASP A 46 -4.78 -2.68 -15.01
CA ASP A 46 -4.76 -3.86 -14.16
C ASP A 46 -5.15 -3.50 -12.73
N LEU A 47 -4.63 -2.39 -12.23
CA LEU A 47 -4.96 -1.93 -10.88
C LEU A 47 -6.46 -1.62 -10.76
N GLU A 48 -7.01 -0.88 -11.69
CA GLU A 48 -8.42 -0.47 -11.64
C GLU A 48 -9.38 -1.65 -11.83
N ARG A 49 -8.94 -2.68 -12.53
CA ARG A 49 -9.75 -3.89 -12.72
C ARG A 49 -9.64 -4.88 -11.57
N GLY A 50 -8.78 -4.59 -10.61
CA GLY A 50 -8.58 -5.51 -9.50
C GLY A 50 -7.67 -6.68 -9.82
N HIS A 51 -6.86 -6.56 -10.86
CA HIS A 51 -5.90 -7.60 -11.24
C HIS A 51 -4.59 -7.48 -10.48
N GLY A 52 -4.50 -6.51 -9.58
CA GLY A 52 -3.33 -6.36 -8.75
C GLY A 52 -2.36 -5.32 -9.26
N SER A 53 -1.34 -5.13 -8.50
CA SER A 53 -0.31 -4.14 -8.78
C SER A 53 0.91 -4.47 -7.92
N THR A 54 2.07 -4.05 -8.37
CA THR A 54 3.20 -4.04 -7.44
C THR A 54 2.99 -2.92 -6.45
N VAL A 55 3.60 -3.05 -5.29
CA VAL A 55 3.55 -1.99 -4.29
C VAL A 55 4.15 -0.71 -4.84
N ASP A 56 5.24 -0.83 -5.56
CA ASP A 56 5.90 0.34 -6.17
C ASP A 56 4.94 1.09 -7.10
N SER A 57 4.27 0.37 -7.97
CA SER A 57 3.32 0.99 -8.90
C SER A 57 2.15 1.61 -8.16
N LEU A 58 1.63 0.93 -7.14
CA LEU A 58 0.54 1.46 -6.35
C LEU A 58 0.93 2.77 -5.67
N LEU A 59 2.12 2.82 -5.09
CA LEU A 59 2.60 4.04 -4.44
C LEU A 59 2.75 5.18 -5.43
N LYS A 60 3.23 4.89 -6.63
CA LYS A 60 3.34 5.90 -7.69
C LYS A 60 1.98 6.46 -8.09
N VAL A 61 0.98 5.58 -8.17
CA VAL A 61 -0.38 5.99 -8.49
C VAL A 61 -0.96 6.86 -7.38
N LEU A 62 -0.81 6.44 -6.13
CA LEU A 62 -1.34 7.21 -5.01
C LEU A 62 -0.66 8.57 -4.91
N LYS A 63 0.62 8.64 -5.20
CA LYS A 63 1.33 9.91 -5.22
C LYS A 63 0.80 10.82 -6.31
N ALA A 64 0.56 10.29 -7.50
CA ALA A 64 0.01 11.05 -8.61
C ALA A 64 -1.41 11.56 -8.32
N LEU A 65 -2.16 10.81 -7.51
CA LEU A 65 -3.51 11.17 -7.12
C LEU A 65 -3.56 11.95 -5.81
N ASP A 66 -2.41 12.35 -5.30
CA ASP A 66 -2.30 13.11 -4.05
C ASP A 66 -3.02 12.41 -2.90
N SER A 67 -2.84 11.10 -2.80
CA SER A 67 -3.55 10.27 -1.84
C SER A 67 -2.61 9.44 -0.98
N LEU A 68 -1.39 9.92 -0.76
CA LEU A 68 -0.41 9.18 0.05
C LEU A 68 -0.77 9.15 1.53
N GLU A 69 -1.65 10.04 1.97
CA GLU A 69 -2.08 10.04 3.38
C GLU A 69 -2.72 8.71 3.78
N GLY A 70 -3.33 8.03 2.83
CA GLY A 70 -3.92 6.74 3.10
C GLY A 70 -2.92 5.71 3.61
N LEU A 71 -1.63 5.94 3.37
CA LEU A 71 -0.61 5.02 3.83
C LEU A 71 -0.61 4.88 5.35
N SER A 72 -0.92 5.96 6.07
CA SER A 72 -0.95 5.91 7.52
C SER A 72 -2.07 5.02 8.06
N TYR A 73 -3.11 4.83 7.27
CA TYR A 73 -4.20 3.93 7.65
C TYR A 73 -4.01 2.52 7.11
N LEU A 74 -3.26 2.41 6.03
CA LEU A 74 -3.01 1.12 5.41
C LEU A 74 -2.12 0.24 6.29
N ALA A 75 -1.09 0.84 6.87
CA ALA A 75 -0.17 0.13 7.74
C ALA A 75 0.21 1.05 8.89
N PRO A 76 -0.70 1.26 9.83
CA PRO A 76 -0.45 2.20 10.89
C PRO A 76 0.64 1.71 11.84
N ARG A 77 1.42 2.66 12.33
CA ARG A 77 2.36 2.33 13.38
C ARG A 77 1.63 2.19 14.70
N PRO A 78 2.08 1.30 15.57
CA PRO A 78 1.49 1.19 16.89
C PRO A 78 1.59 2.52 17.64
N ALA A 79 0.61 2.78 18.49
CA ALA A 79 0.65 3.96 19.33
C ALA A 79 1.88 3.92 20.24
N VAL A 80 2.49 5.08 20.45
CA VAL A 80 3.61 5.17 21.36
C VAL A 80 3.10 5.31 22.78
N ASP A 81 3.56 4.42 23.66
CA ASP A 81 3.29 4.51 25.08
C ASP A 81 4.45 5.24 25.74
N PRO A 82 4.23 6.45 26.28
CA PRO A 82 5.31 7.21 26.89
C PRO A 82 6.02 6.48 28.02
N ILE A 83 5.26 5.72 28.80
CA ILE A 83 5.85 4.99 29.92
C ILE A 83 6.72 3.85 29.41
N ALA A 84 6.22 3.11 28.45
CA ALA A 84 7.01 2.05 27.84
C ALA A 84 8.26 2.60 27.19
N LEU A 85 8.14 3.78 26.56
CA LEU A 85 9.28 4.40 25.92
C LEU A 85 10.36 4.78 26.91
N LEU A 86 9.95 5.29 28.06
CA LEU A 86 10.91 5.65 29.11
C LEU A 86 11.61 4.45 29.70
N LYS A 87 10.95 3.31 29.73
CA LYS A 87 11.54 2.09 30.25
C LYS A 87 12.43 1.39 29.26
N GLN A 88 12.31 1.74 27.99
CA GLN A 88 13.14 1.12 26.98
C GLN A 88 14.56 1.61 27.11
N ARG A 89 15.45 0.69 26.90
CA ARG A 89 16.82 1.04 26.66
C ARG A 89 16.97 1.38 25.20
N ALA A 90 18.17 1.40 24.71
CA ALA A 90 18.35 1.61 23.30
C ALA A 90 17.49 0.64 22.50
N PRO A 91 16.79 1.14 21.49
CA PRO A 91 15.96 0.27 20.67
C PRO A 91 16.81 -0.78 20.00
N ARG A 92 16.23 -1.92 19.78
CA ARG A 92 16.89 -2.94 19.01
C ARG A 92 17.03 -2.47 17.58
N THR A 93 18.22 -2.53 17.09
CA THR A 93 18.44 -2.14 15.71
C THR A 93 18.07 -3.23 14.73
N ARG A 94 17.90 -4.44 15.24
CA ARG A 94 17.41 -5.52 14.41
C ARG A 94 16.74 -6.54 15.30
N VAL A 95 15.79 -7.22 14.71
CA VAL A 95 15.12 -8.30 15.40
C VAL A 95 16.12 -9.45 15.57
N ARG A 96 16.13 -10.02 16.76
CA ARG A 96 16.93 -11.19 16.98
C ARG A 96 16.52 -12.28 16.01
N LYS A 97 17.49 -12.94 15.43
CA LYS A 97 17.18 -14.05 14.58
C LYS A 97 16.45 -15.11 15.36
N SER A 98 15.26 -15.37 14.95
CA SER A 98 14.52 -16.47 15.53
C SER A 98 15.04 -17.78 14.94
N LYS A 99 14.53 -18.85 15.47
CA LYS A 99 14.83 -20.16 14.89
C LYS A 99 14.21 -20.33 13.54
N PHE A 100 13.21 -19.56 13.24
CA PHE A 100 12.60 -19.59 11.95
C PHE A 100 13.47 -18.86 10.94
N ARG A 101 13.70 -19.49 9.83
CA ARG A 101 14.39 -18.87 8.73
C ARG A 101 13.55 -19.03 7.50
N PRO A 102 13.26 -17.93 6.83
CA PRO A 102 12.57 -18.05 5.56
C PRO A 102 13.37 -18.92 4.61
N GLN A 103 12.69 -19.75 3.91
CA GLN A 103 13.34 -20.57 2.92
C GLN A 103 13.89 -19.71 1.80
N GLY A 104 15.09 -20.02 1.42
CA GLY A 104 15.73 -19.25 0.37
C GLY A 104 16.14 -17.88 0.81
N GLY A 105 15.76 -17.58 1.94
CA GLY A 105 16.11 -16.28 2.37
C GLY A 105 17.36 -16.23 3.13
N ASP A 106 17.52 -16.49 3.13
CA ASP A 106 18.34 -16.12 3.78
C ASP A 106 18.81 -15.09 3.82
N LEU A 107 18.57 -14.89 3.62
CA LEU A 107 19.03 -13.99 3.45
C LEU A 107 19.48 -13.41 3.88
#